data_53bd9265d50a1be33f210d67b4d04c20
#
_entry.id   53bd9265d50a1be33f210d67b4d04c20
#
_cell.length_a   1.000
_cell.length_b   1.000
_cell.length_c   1.000
_cell.angle_alpha   90.00
_cell.angle_beta   90.00
_cell.angle_gamma   90.00
#
_symmetry.space_group_name_H-M   'P 1'
#
loop_
_entity.id
_entity.type
_entity.pdbx_description
1 polymer ?
#
loop_
_entity_poly.entity_id
_entity_poly.type
_entity_poly.pdbx_seq_one_letter_code
_entity_poly.pdbx_strand_id
1 'polypeptide(L)'
;HHMDDIVGTLLLNLFYGGSMKAMPPILRSDDKRNVVIRPLAYVRESETEKFAKIRQYPLTSKGICGAGENLKRQEVKELIKAWDREFPGRIYNLFMSLQRVSPSHLMDKRLYDFHNFVPLLPAASADEGEDE
;
A
#
# COMPACT_ATOMS: atom_id res chain seq x y z
N HIS A 1 -4.92 4.05 13.31
CA HIS A 1 -3.93 3.46 12.38
C HIS A 1 -2.92 4.50 11.95
N HIS A 2 -1.67 4.12 11.85
CA HIS A 2 -0.55 4.95 11.42
C HIS A 2 0.14 4.35 10.17
N MET A 3 1.18 4.99 9.68
CA MET A 3 1.89 4.58 8.46
C MET A 3 2.35 3.12 8.53
N ASP A 4 2.93 2.69 9.63
CA ASP A 4 3.42 1.32 9.80
C ASP A 4 2.28 0.28 9.74
N ASP A 5 1.09 0.60 10.24
CA ASP A 5 -0.11 -0.23 10.08
C ASP A 5 -0.55 -0.35 8.61
N ILE A 6 -0.48 0.75 7.89
CA ILE A 6 -0.86 0.79 6.46
C ILE A 6 0.11 -0.04 5.64
N VAL A 7 1.41 0.11 5.86
CA VAL A 7 2.44 -0.71 5.20
C VAL A 7 2.32 -2.17 5.62
N GLY A 8 2.07 -2.44 6.90
CA GLY A 8 1.83 -3.78 7.41
C GLY A 8 0.63 -4.46 6.73
N THR A 9 -0.46 -3.74 6.55
CA THR A 9 -1.64 -4.22 5.84
C THR A 9 -1.35 -4.50 4.36
N LEU A 10 -0.58 -3.64 3.70
CA LEU A 10 -0.11 -3.87 2.34
C LEU A 10 0.68 -5.18 2.25
N LEU A 11 1.67 -5.36 3.11
CA LEU A 11 2.52 -6.56 3.11
C LEU A 11 1.73 -7.84 3.41
N LEU A 12 0.77 -7.80 4.34
CA LEU A 12 -0.12 -8.93 4.61
C LEU A 12 -0.93 -9.31 3.38
N ASN A 13 -1.49 -8.34 2.68
CA ASN A 13 -2.26 -8.58 1.46
C ASN A 13 -1.39 -9.10 0.31
N LEU A 14 -0.17 -8.58 0.17
CA LEU A 14 0.78 -9.04 -0.84
C LEU A 14 1.25 -10.47 -0.56
N PHE A 15 1.64 -10.78 0.66
CA PHE A 15 2.25 -12.06 1.02
C PHE A 15 1.24 -13.19 1.15
N TYR A 16 0.07 -12.91 1.69
CA TYR A 16 -0.91 -13.93 2.04
C TYR A 16 -2.24 -13.81 1.28
N GLY A 17 -2.58 -12.62 0.82
CA GLY A 17 -3.85 -12.36 0.12
C GLY A 17 -3.74 -12.33 -1.40
N GLY A 18 -2.54 -12.27 -1.94
CA GLY A 18 -2.33 -12.14 -3.39
C GLY A 18 -2.97 -10.88 -3.98
N SER A 19 -3.13 -9.83 -3.20
CA SER A 19 -3.74 -8.59 -3.66
C SER A 19 -2.96 -7.36 -3.20
N MET A 20 -2.94 -6.35 -4.05
CA MET A 20 -2.29 -5.08 -3.78
C MET A 20 -3.32 -4.10 -3.22
N LYS A 21 -3.46 -4.10 -1.91
CA LYS A 21 -4.36 -3.18 -1.20
C LYS A 21 -3.84 -2.89 0.21
N ALA A 22 -4.21 -1.73 0.72
CA ALA A 22 -3.91 -1.29 2.07
C ALA A 22 -5.12 -0.52 2.64
N MET A 23 -4.88 0.48 3.48
CA MET A 23 -5.92 1.30 4.09
C MET A 23 -5.74 2.76 3.65
N PRO A 24 -6.68 3.37 2.92
CA PRO A 24 -6.58 4.79 2.58
C PRO A 24 -6.87 5.68 3.80
N PRO A 25 -6.43 6.95 3.79
CA PRO A 25 -6.66 7.89 4.89
C PRO A 25 -8.15 8.17 5.14
N ILE A 26 -8.97 8.03 4.13
CA ILE A 26 -10.42 8.21 4.21
C ILE A 26 -11.12 7.15 3.36
N LEU A 27 -12.16 6.56 3.89
CA LEU A 27 -12.92 5.52 3.22
C LEU A 27 -14.35 5.51 3.74
N ARG A 28 -15.31 5.30 2.84
CA ARG A 28 -16.68 5.01 3.24
C ARG A 28 -16.78 3.55 3.72
N SER A 29 -17.43 3.31 4.84
CA SER A 29 -17.64 1.94 5.34
C SER A 29 -18.45 1.08 4.35
N ASP A 30 -18.30 -0.24 4.45
CA ASP A 30 -18.94 -1.19 3.53
C ASP A 30 -20.48 -1.07 3.55
N ASP A 31 -21.05 -0.79 4.71
CA ASP A 31 -22.49 -0.53 4.87
C ASP A 31 -22.92 0.87 4.39
N LYS A 32 -21.96 1.69 3.92
CA LYS A 32 -22.13 3.06 3.42
C LYS A 32 -22.69 4.07 4.42
N ARG A 33 -22.78 3.71 5.70
CA ARG A 33 -23.35 4.57 6.75
C ARG A 33 -22.36 5.53 7.37
N ASN A 34 -21.07 5.15 7.38
CA ASN A 34 -20.04 5.90 8.07
C ASN A 34 -18.90 6.27 7.13
N VAL A 35 -18.22 7.35 7.47
CA VAL A 35 -16.94 7.71 6.87
C VAL A 35 -15.86 7.39 7.90
N VAL A 36 -14.92 6.54 7.52
CA VAL A 36 -13.76 6.19 8.33
C VAL A 36 -12.62 7.11 7.92
N ILE A 37 -12.02 7.78 8.90
CA ILE A 37 -10.83 8.60 8.72
C ILE A 37 -9.66 8.03 9.51
N ARG A 38 -8.44 8.21 9.00
CA ARG A 38 -7.19 7.79 9.66
C ARG A 38 -6.25 8.97 9.76
N PRO A 39 -6.44 9.85 10.77
CA PRO A 39 -5.68 11.11 10.88
C PRO A 39 -4.17 10.90 11.01
N LEU A 40 -3.73 9.75 11.54
CA LEU A 40 -2.32 9.42 11.73
C LEU A 40 -1.70 8.63 10.57
N ALA A 41 -2.39 8.52 9.42
CA ALA A 41 -1.94 7.74 8.27
C ALA A 41 -0.52 8.08 7.80
N TYR A 42 -0.11 9.33 7.92
CA TYR A 42 1.21 9.83 7.48
C TYR A 42 2.25 9.87 8.61
N VAL A 43 1.93 9.37 9.78
CA VAL A 43 2.78 9.41 10.97
C VAL A 43 3.35 7.99 11.22
N ARG A 44 4.64 7.92 11.54
CA ARG A 44 5.30 6.66 11.88
C ARG A 44 4.92 6.20 13.30
N GLU A 45 4.88 4.89 13.52
CA GLU A 45 4.64 4.31 14.86
C GLU A 45 5.62 4.83 15.90
N SER A 46 6.90 4.94 15.54
CA SER A 46 7.95 5.45 16.42
C SER A 46 7.68 6.89 16.90
N GLU A 47 7.08 7.72 16.09
CA GLU A 47 6.71 9.10 16.43
C GLU A 47 5.52 9.12 17.41
N THR A 48 4.53 8.28 17.19
CA THR A 48 3.37 8.16 18.10
C THR A 48 3.77 7.59 19.45
N GLU A 49 4.64 6.59 19.48
CA GLU A 49 5.19 6.03 20.73
C GLU A 49 5.99 7.07 21.52
N LYS A 50 6.85 7.81 20.84
CA LYS A 50 7.63 8.88 21.44
C LYS A 50 6.74 9.97 22.03
N PHE A 51 5.73 10.41 21.29
CA PHE A 51 4.77 11.40 21.74
C PHE A 51 3.98 10.92 22.97
N ALA A 52 3.49 9.67 22.94
CA ALA A 52 2.77 9.07 24.06
C ALA A 52 3.61 9.00 25.33
N LYS A 53 4.90 8.67 25.22
CA LYS A 53 5.84 8.67 26.35
C LYS A 53 6.06 10.06 26.93
N ILE A 54 6.27 11.07 26.07
CA ILE A 54 6.47 12.46 26.51
C ILE A 54 5.23 12.99 27.25
N ARG A 55 4.05 12.63 26.75
CA ARG A 55 2.76 13.05 27.33
C ARG A 55 2.27 12.16 28.47
N GLN A 56 2.98 11.06 28.76
CA GLN A 56 2.60 10.08 29.79
C GLN A 56 1.18 9.53 29.61
N TYR A 57 0.77 9.30 28.35
CA TYR A 57 -0.52 8.70 28.08
C TYR A 57 -0.56 7.25 28.57
N PRO A 58 -1.68 6.80 29.16
CA PRO A 58 -1.86 5.40 29.49
C PRO A 58 -1.88 4.56 28.22
N LEU A 59 -0.94 3.62 28.12
CA LEU A 59 -0.90 2.68 27.01
C LEU A 59 -1.65 1.40 27.41
N THR A 60 -2.53 0.93 26.54
CA THR A 60 -3.16 -0.38 26.71
C THR A 60 -2.11 -1.47 26.61
N SER A 61 -2.16 -2.44 27.52
CA SER A 61 -1.24 -3.58 27.49
C SER A 61 -1.37 -4.35 26.18
N LYS A 62 -0.23 -4.68 25.58
CA LYS A 62 -0.16 -5.52 24.37
C LYS A 62 -0.80 -6.87 24.72
N GLY A 63 -1.94 -7.20 24.13
CA GLY A 63 -2.57 -8.50 24.33
C GLY A 63 -4.10 -8.53 24.43
N ILE A 64 -4.77 -7.39 24.36
CA ILE A 64 -6.24 -7.32 24.46
C ILE A 64 -6.94 -7.65 23.14
N CYS A 65 -6.26 -7.58 22.01
CA CYS A 65 -6.80 -7.94 20.70
C CYS A 65 -6.34 -9.32 20.25
N GLY A 66 -7.27 -10.27 20.27
CA GLY A 66 -7.36 -11.55 19.58
C GLY A 66 -6.08 -12.35 19.25
N ALA A 67 -5.91 -13.51 19.89
CA ALA A 67 -4.71 -14.35 19.78
C ALA A 67 -4.54 -15.15 18.46
N GLY A 68 -5.55 -15.23 17.58
CA GLY A 68 -5.54 -16.15 16.43
C GLY A 68 -5.02 -15.61 15.11
N GLU A 69 -5.21 -14.32 14.84
CA GLU A 69 -4.70 -13.63 13.62
C GLU A 69 -3.30 -13.04 13.82
N ASN A 70 -2.69 -13.27 14.97
CA ASN A 70 -1.60 -12.47 15.49
C ASN A 70 -0.22 -12.85 14.94
N LEU A 71 -0.02 -14.11 14.50
CA LEU A 71 1.30 -14.59 14.09
C LEU A 71 1.77 -13.92 12.78
N LYS A 72 0.92 -13.87 11.77
CA LYS A 72 1.24 -13.23 10.49
C LYS A 72 1.46 -11.73 10.66
N ARG A 73 0.64 -11.08 11.46
CA ARG A 73 0.79 -9.65 11.78
C ARG A 73 2.06 -9.38 12.57
N GLN A 74 2.39 -10.25 13.52
CA GLN A 74 3.62 -10.15 14.30
C GLN A 74 4.86 -10.31 13.41
N GLU A 75 4.85 -11.30 12.53
CA GLU A 75 5.92 -11.52 11.54
C GLU A 75 6.15 -10.30 10.65
N VAL A 76 5.08 -9.71 10.13
CA VAL A 76 5.16 -8.49 9.32
C VAL A 76 5.68 -7.30 10.13
N LYS A 77 5.25 -7.13 11.38
CA LYS A 77 5.77 -6.07 12.26
C LYS A 77 7.27 -6.23 12.53
N GLU A 78 7.73 -7.43 12.78
CA GLU A 78 9.16 -7.72 12.96
C GLU A 78 9.96 -7.44 11.69
N LEU A 79 9.40 -7.80 10.53
CA LEU A 79 10.00 -7.52 9.23
C LEU A 79 10.13 -6.00 8.97
N ILE A 80 9.09 -5.23 9.27
CA ILE A 80 9.11 -3.76 9.15
C ILE A 80 10.20 -3.16 10.04
N LYS A 81 10.30 -3.61 11.29
CA LYS A 81 11.33 -3.14 12.21
C LYS A 81 12.75 -3.48 11.73
N ALA A 82 12.96 -4.69 11.20
CA ALA A 82 14.23 -5.11 10.65
C ALA A 82 14.61 -4.27 9.41
N TRP A 83 13.69 -4.07 8.50
CA TRP A 83 13.91 -3.25 7.31
C TRP A 83 14.19 -1.79 7.63
N ASP A 84 13.51 -1.25 8.64
CA ASP A 84 13.73 0.14 9.05
C ASP A 84 15.14 0.38 9.60
N ARG A 85 15.70 -0.63 10.28
CA ARG A 85 17.09 -0.60 10.77
C ARG A 85 18.12 -0.80 9.66
N GLU A 86 17.90 -1.79 8.79
CA GLU A 86 18.87 -2.22 7.78
C GLU A 86 18.83 -1.35 6.53
N PHE A 87 17.64 -0.88 6.17
CA PHE A 87 17.41 -0.11 4.95
C PHE A 87 16.59 1.15 5.23
N PRO A 88 17.21 2.19 5.78
CA PRO A 88 16.50 3.46 6.05
C PRO A 88 15.77 3.99 4.80
N GLY A 89 14.52 4.36 4.96
CA GLY A 89 13.67 4.85 3.87
C GLY A 89 12.83 3.80 3.15
N ARG A 90 13.08 2.51 3.36
CA ARG A 90 12.30 1.44 2.69
C ARG A 90 10.82 1.47 3.05
N ILE A 91 10.50 1.66 4.32
CA ILE A 91 9.11 1.73 4.78
C ILE A 91 8.40 2.94 4.19
N TYR A 92 9.06 4.08 4.16
CA TYR A 92 8.54 5.27 3.50
C TYR A 92 8.30 5.06 2.01
N ASN A 93 9.22 4.41 1.31
CA ASN A 93 9.07 4.09 -0.11
C ASN A 93 7.90 3.14 -0.39
N LEU A 94 7.71 2.13 0.47
CA LEU A 94 6.54 1.25 0.38
C LEU A 94 5.24 2.04 0.55
N PHE A 95 5.18 2.92 1.53
CA PHE A 95 4.04 3.80 1.74
C PHE A 95 3.79 4.73 0.54
N MET A 96 4.84 5.36 0.03
CA MET A 96 4.75 6.24 -1.14
C MET A 96 4.32 5.51 -2.42
N SER A 97 4.67 4.24 -2.57
CA SER A 97 4.25 3.44 -3.72
C SER A 97 2.73 3.30 -3.83
N LEU A 98 2.02 3.32 -2.71
CA LEU A 98 0.55 3.32 -2.68
C LEU A 98 -0.08 4.58 -3.29
N GLN A 99 0.67 5.66 -3.34
CA GLN A 99 0.24 6.96 -3.89
C GLN A 99 0.74 7.22 -5.30
N ARG A 100 1.60 6.34 -5.82
CA ARG A 100 2.29 6.52 -7.12
C ARG A 100 2.18 5.27 -7.97
N VAL A 101 0.96 4.90 -8.29
CA VAL A 101 0.67 3.75 -9.13
C VAL A 101 0.80 4.13 -10.60
N SER A 102 1.48 3.29 -11.38
CA SER A 102 1.55 3.40 -12.84
C SER A 102 0.63 2.35 -13.47
N PRO A 103 -0.62 2.69 -13.81
CA PRO A 103 -1.63 1.72 -14.24
C PRO A 103 -1.19 0.86 -15.43
N SER A 104 -0.53 1.45 -16.41
CA SER A 104 -0.05 0.76 -17.62
C SER A 104 1.08 -0.24 -17.37
N HIS A 105 1.65 -0.26 -16.16
CA HIS A 105 2.70 -1.20 -15.75
C HIS A 105 2.19 -2.25 -14.77
N LEU A 106 0.88 -2.31 -14.56
CA LEU A 106 0.22 -3.29 -13.72
C LEU A 106 -0.63 -4.25 -14.58
N MET A 107 -0.93 -5.41 -14.01
CA MET A 107 -1.65 -6.47 -14.70
C MET A 107 -3.15 -6.51 -14.35
N ASP A 108 -3.66 -5.49 -13.69
CA ASP A 108 -5.10 -5.37 -13.41
C ASP A 108 -5.81 -4.70 -14.60
N LYS A 109 -6.67 -5.45 -15.26
CA LYS A 109 -7.43 -5.00 -16.44
C LYS A 109 -8.31 -3.78 -16.17
N ARG A 110 -8.72 -3.56 -14.92
CA ARG A 110 -9.53 -2.41 -14.51
C ARG A 110 -8.71 -1.13 -14.56
N LEU A 111 -7.39 -1.24 -14.39
CA LEU A 111 -6.46 -0.11 -14.44
C LEU A 111 -5.88 0.11 -15.83
N TYR A 112 -5.61 -0.99 -16.56
CA TYR A 112 -5.06 -0.95 -17.90
C TYR A 112 -5.54 -2.16 -18.69
N ASP A 113 -6.31 -1.93 -19.74
CA ASP A 113 -6.90 -2.97 -20.56
C ASP A 113 -5.91 -3.50 -21.62
N PHE A 114 -4.95 -4.31 -21.18
CA PHE A 114 -3.96 -4.92 -22.06
C PHE A 114 -4.51 -6.10 -22.89
N HIS A 115 -5.68 -6.65 -22.54
CA HIS A 115 -6.32 -7.72 -23.32
C HIS A 115 -6.89 -7.23 -24.63
N ASN A 116 -7.37 -5.97 -24.68
CA ASN A 116 -7.90 -5.33 -25.88
C ASN A 116 -6.87 -4.37 -26.49
N PHE A 117 -5.59 -4.61 -26.24
CA PHE A 117 -4.52 -3.78 -26.77
C PHE A 117 -4.48 -3.89 -28.29
N VAL A 118 -4.65 -2.75 -28.96
CA VAL A 118 -4.50 -2.64 -30.42
C VAL A 118 -3.21 -1.87 -30.69
N PRO A 119 -2.19 -2.53 -31.27
CA PRO A 119 -0.98 -1.80 -31.64
C PRO A 119 -1.31 -0.75 -32.69
N LEU A 120 -0.76 0.44 -32.51
CA LEU A 120 -0.77 1.44 -33.58
C LEU A 120 0.03 0.87 -34.74
N LEU A 121 -0.65 0.53 -35.83
CA LEU A 121 0.05 0.18 -37.05
C LEU A 121 0.85 1.41 -37.47
N PRO A 122 2.15 1.26 -37.83
CA PRO A 122 2.86 2.32 -38.47
C PRO A 122 2.03 2.79 -39.65
N ALA A 123 1.87 4.11 -39.84
CA ALA A 123 1.24 4.66 -41.00
C ALA A 123 1.87 3.95 -42.19
N ALA A 124 1.02 3.34 -43.06
CA ALA A 124 1.53 2.73 -44.27
C ALA A 124 2.41 3.78 -44.95
N SER A 125 3.73 3.49 -45.01
CA SER A 125 4.58 4.31 -45.86
C SER A 125 3.97 4.21 -47.21
N ALA A 126 3.52 5.33 -47.73
CA ALA A 126 3.14 5.42 -49.10
C ALA A 126 4.43 5.19 -49.91
N ASP A 127 4.69 3.94 -50.15
CA ASP A 127 5.63 3.51 -51.15
C ASP A 127 4.92 3.74 -52.49
N GLU A 128 4.93 4.98 -52.90
CA GLU A 128 4.63 5.32 -54.28
C GLU A 128 5.85 4.85 -55.08
N GLY A 129 5.82 3.58 -55.40
CA GLY A 129 6.57 3.08 -56.50
C GLY A 129 6.02 3.76 -57.74
N GLU A 130 6.58 4.88 -58.12
CA GLU A 130 6.48 5.34 -59.51
C GLU A 130 7.42 4.47 -60.30
N ASP A 131 6.83 3.49 -60.94
CA ASP A 131 7.44 2.85 -62.09
C ASP A 131 7.30 3.76 -63.29
N GLU A 132 8.41 4.13 -63.82
CA GLU A 132 8.59 4.33 -65.25
C GLU A 132 9.85 3.63 -65.75
#